data_5fda4d37cc967470b0042158a0168b88
#
_entry.id   5fda4d37cc967470b0042158a0168b88
#
_cell.length_a   1.000
_cell.length_b   1.000
_cell.length_c   1.000
_cell.angle_alpha   90.00
_cell.angle_beta   90.00
_cell.angle_gamma   90.00
#
_symmetry.space_group_name_H-M   'P 1'
#
loop_
_entity.id
_entity.type
_entity.pdbx_description
1 polymer ?
#
loop_
_entity_poly.entity_id
_entity_poly.type
_entity_poly.pdbx_seq_one_letter_code
_entity_poly.pdbx_strand_id
1 'polypeptide(L)'
;GSLYHHVTAKYNTNYANHITQITQQLNDGEAVTDYKYDSYGNIIQKTLPANGKGQRMWYKYRYEPEMNMYVERIDDAWGYRSEQGNFDYRYGIAKEHRDLNNFYYETDVDDLGRITGVRGPNELATGVPYAIAFEYQPLATFNESGITAPAYAVTKHYDIQHPNDDLETVTFVDGFGRAVQVKKDGVVTSASK
;
A
#
# COMPACT_ATOMS: atom_id res chain seq x y z
N GLY A 1 4.28 35.10 -27.29
CA GLY A 1 3.44 34.07 -27.86
C GLY A 1 2.85 33.24 -26.75
N SER A 2 1.54 33.08 -26.74
CA SER A 2 0.84 32.22 -25.77
C SER A 2 1.26 30.77 -26.00
N LEU A 3 1.79 30.13 -24.94
CA LEU A 3 2.04 28.70 -24.89
C LEU A 3 0.71 27.97 -24.95
N TYR A 4 0.43 27.30 -26.04
CA TYR A 4 -0.69 26.39 -26.11
C TYR A 4 -0.22 25.02 -25.61
N HIS A 5 -0.81 24.54 -24.53
CA HIS A 5 -0.62 23.18 -24.07
C HIS A 5 -1.40 22.25 -25.02
N HIS A 6 -0.70 21.56 -25.89
CA HIS A 6 -1.30 20.62 -26.85
C HIS A 6 -1.01 19.18 -26.43
N VAL A 7 -2.07 18.39 -26.26
CA VAL A 7 -1.98 16.97 -25.94
C VAL A 7 -2.78 16.20 -26.97
N THR A 8 -2.18 15.17 -27.52
CA THR A 8 -2.83 14.22 -28.43
C THR A 8 -2.78 12.81 -27.85
N ALA A 9 -3.77 11.99 -28.18
CA ALA A 9 -3.83 10.59 -27.80
C ALA A 9 -4.05 9.72 -29.03
N LYS A 10 -3.34 8.58 -29.10
CA LYS A 10 -3.63 7.49 -30.03
C LYS A 10 -4.33 6.36 -29.29
N TYR A 11 -5.25 5.72 -29.96
CA TYR A 11 -6.08 4.66 -29.43
C TYR A 11 -5.87 3.35 -30.18
N ASN A 12 -6.05 2.23 -29.49
CA ASN A 12 -6.10 0.92 -30.12
C ASN A 12 -7.49 0.73 -30.76
N THR A 13 -7.52 0.36 -32.04
CA THR A 13 -8.76 0.11 -32.78
C THR A 13 -9.34 -1.30 -32.54
N ASN A 14 -8.55 -2.22 -31.99
CA ASN A 14 -8.93 -3.63 -31.82
C ASN A 14 -9.64 -3.93 -30.50
N TYR A 15 -9.46 -3.07 -29.49
CA TYR A 15 -10.03 -3.24 -28.15
C TYR A 15 -10.51 -1.88 -27.62
N ALA A 16 -11.78 -1.79 -27.32
CA ALA A 16 -12.47 -0.76 -26.53
C ALA A 16 -11.75 0.61 -26.34
N ASN A 17 -11.10 1.14 -27.39
CA ASN A 17 -10.50 2.48 -27.38
C ASN A 17 -9.46 2.74 -26.27
N HIS A 18 -8.63 1.76 -25.94
CA HIS A 18 -7.55 1.98 -25.00
C HIS A 18 -6.50 2.93 -25.59
N ILE A 19 -6.05 3.89 -24.77
CA ILE A 19 -5.01 4.85 -25.16
C ILE A 19 -3.67 4.11 -25.26
N THR A 20 -3.09 4.04 -26.46
CA THR A 20 -1.77 3.41 -26.69
C THR A 20 -0.62 4.39 -26.61
N GLN A 21 -0.88 5.68 -26.84
CA GLN A 21 0.12 6.73 -26.76
C GLN A 21 -0.50 8.06 -26.36
N ILE A 22 0.19 8.81 -25.51
CA ILE A 22 -0.09 10.22 -25.21
C ILE A 22 1.13 11.03 -25.62
N THR A 23 0.93 12.06 -26.43
CA THR A 23 1.97 13.02 -26.83
C THR A 23 1.62 14.39 -26.28
N GLN A 24 2.51 14.98 -25.50
CA GLN A 24 2.45 16.36 -25.02
C GLN A 24 3.42 17.20 -25.81
N GLN A 25 2.94 18.26 -26.43
CA GLN A 25 3.78 19.22 -27.14
C GLN A 25 4.51 20.11 -26.13
N LEU A 26 5.82 20.16 -26.22
CA LEU A 26 6.69 21.03 -25.43
C LEU A 26 7.27 22.13 -26.32
N ASN A 27 7.91 23.15 -25.75
CA ASN A 27 8.56 24.21 -26.51
C ASN A 27 9.68 23.68 -27.44
N ASP A 28 10.42 22.67 -26.95
CA ASP A 28 11.61 22.12 -27.63
C ASP A 28 11.43 20.66 -28.07
N GLY A 29 10.19 20.21 -28.32
CA GLY A 29 9.92 18.85 -28.78
C GLY A 29 8.65 18.25 -28.22
N GLU A 30 8.63 16.92 -28.12
CA GLU A 30 7.47 16.17 -27.70
C GLU A 30 7.81 15.24 -26.51
N ALA A 31 6.91 15.18 -25.54
CA ALA A 31 6.95 14.19 -24.47
C ALA A 31 5.97 13.07 -24.79
N VAL A 32 6.49 11.90 -25.17
CA VAL A 32 5.68 10.75 -25.60
C VAL A 32 5.64 9.68 -24.53
N THR A 33 4.44 9.32 -24.07
CA THR A 33 4.18 8.19 -23.19
C THR A 33 3.46 7.10 -23.95
N ASP A 34 3.97 5.86 -23.93
CA ASP A 34 3.35 4.70 -24.57
C ASP A 34 2.81 3.71 -23.56
N TYR A 35 1.73 3.02 -23.95
CA TYR A 35 1.05 1.99 -23.17
C TYR A 35 0.86 0.72 -23.98
N LYS A 36 1.03 -0.43 -23.33
CA LYS A 36 0.66 -1.75 -23.86
C LYS A 36 -0.32 -2.42 -22.91
N TYR A 37 -1.21 -3.21 -23.48
CA TYR A 37 -2.30 -3.87 -22.77
C TYR A 37 -2.28 -5.37 -23.03
N ASP A 38 -2.78 -6.15 -22.07
CA ASP A 38 -3.11 -7.55 -22.25
C ASP A 38 -4.50 -7.72 -22.90
N SER A 39 -4.96 -8.97 -23.02
CA SER A 39 -6.28 -9.31 -23.55
C SER A 39 -7.45 -8.95 -22.64
N TYR A 40 -7.17 -8.66 -21.35
CA TYR A 40 -8.17 -8.26 -20.36
C TYR A 40 -8.32 -6.72 -20.30
N GLY A 41 -7.44 -5.96 -20.98
CA GLY A 41 -7.42 -4.51 -20.94
C GLY A 41 -6.54 -3.93 -19.85
N ASN A 42 -5.76 -4.74 -19.17
CA ASN A 42 -4.82 -4.28 -18.15
C ASN A 42 -3.56 -3.71 -18.80
N ILE A 43 -3.01 -2.64 -18.23
CA ILE A 43 -1.73 -2.07 -18.67
C ILE A 43 -0.60 -3.02 -18.30
N ILE A 44 0.05 -3.67 -19.27
CA ILE A 44 1.22 -4.52 -19.03
C ILE A 44 2.55 -3.80 -19.22
N GLN A 45 2.55 -2.63 -19.83
CA GLN A 45 3.74 -1.77 -19.94
C GLN A 45 3.35 -0.31 -20.08
N LYS A 46 4.04 0.55 -19.34
CA LYS A 46 4.05 2.00 -19.52
C LYS A 46 5.47 2.45 -19.79
N THR A 47 5.69 3.20 -20.89
CA THR A 47 6.99 3.76 -21.24
C THR A 47 6.90 5.28 -21.21
N LEU A 48 7.68 5.92 -20.34
CA LEU A 48 7.70 7.37 -20.15
C LEU A 48 8.43 8.10 -21.28
N PRO A 49 8.30 9.43 -21.37
CA PRO A 49 9.06 10.23 -22.31
C PRO A 49 10.57 10.03 -22.16
N ALA A 50 11.30 10.31 -23.23
CA ALA A 50 12.75 10.29 -23.21
C ALA A 50 13.30 11.41 -22.30
N ASN A 51 14.35 11.12 -21.56
CA ASN A 51 15.14 12.13 -20.85
C ASN A 51 16.06 12.89 -21.82
N GLY A 52 16.80 13.87 -21.32
CA GLY A 52 17.73 14.67 -22.13
C GLY A 52 18.86 13.87 -22.82
N LYS A 53 19.04 12.59 -22.49
CA LYS A 53 19.98 11.65 -23.13
C LYS A 53 19.28 10.69 -24.11
N GLY A 54 18.00 10.87 -24.37
CA GLY A 54 17.22 9.99 -25.24
C GLY A 54 16.81 8.66 -24.59
N GLN A 55 17.09 8.44 -23.33
CA GLN A 55 16.74 7.21 -22.62
C GLN A 55 15.30 7.30 -22.10
N ARG A 56 14.58 6.18 -22.19
CA ARG A 56 13.18 6.11 -21.76
C ARG A 56 13.04 5.15 -20.58
N MET A 57 12.46 5.63 -19.51
CA MET A 57 12.03 4.82 -18.38
C MET A 57 10.79 4.04 -18.77
N TRP A 58 10.72 2.78 -18.36
CA TRP A 58 9.54 1.96 -18.51
C TRP A 58 9.26 1.16 -17.25
N TYR A 59 7.97 0.83 -17.05
CA TYR A 59 7.47 -0.10 -16.06
C TYR A 59 6.72 -1.21 -16.77
N LYS A 60 6.97 -2.47 -16.38
CA LYS A 60 6.21 -3.64 -16.81
C LYS A 60 5.43 -4.19 -15.62
N TYR A 61 4.20 -4.51 -15.87
CA TYR A 61 3.27 -5.02 -14.86
C TYR A 61 2.91 -6.45 -15.22
N ARG A 62 2.95 -7.35 -14.25
CA ARG A 62 2.40 -8.69 -14.34
C ARG A 62 1.24 -8.78 -13.36
N TYR A 63 0.14 -9.31 -13.83
CA TYR A 63 -1.06 -9.53 -13.04
C TYR A 63 -1.12 -10.97 -12.58
N GLU A 64 -1.72 -11.22 -11.41
CA GLU A 64 -1.95 -12.56 -10.90
C GLU A 64 -2.91 -13.33 -11.85
N PRO A 65 -2.72 -14.65 -11.98
CA PRO A 65 -3.39 -15.43 -13.03
C PRO A 65 -4.83 -15.82 -12.72
N GLU A 66 -5.30 -15.65 -11.49
CA GLU A 66 -6.62 -16.14 -11.05
C GLU A 66 -7.73 -15.18 -11.46
N MET A 67 -7.60 -13.90 -11.12
CA MET A 67 -8.59 -12.85 -11.41
C MET A 67 -8.14 -11.91 -12.53
N ASN A 68 -6.85 -11.84 -12.80
CA ASN A 68 -6.20 -10.89 -13.74
C ASN A 68 -6.53 -9.43 -13.44
N MET A 69 -6.69 -9.08 -12.16
CA MET A 69 -7.06 -7.74 -11.70
C MET A 69 -5.97 -7.08 -10.86
N TYR A 70 -5.19 -7.87 -10.13
CA TYR A 70 -4.20 -7.36 -9.19
C TYR A 70 -2.80 -7.50 -9.76
N VAL A 71 -2.03 -6.43 -9.68
CA VAL A 71 -0.62 -6.45 -10.10
C VAL A 71 0.17 -7.27 -9.08
N GLU A 72 0.74 -8.40 -9.50
CA GLU A 72 1.60 -9.21 -8.64
C GLU A 72 3.09 -8.84 -8.74
N ARG A 73 3.48 -8.15 -9.85
CA ARG A 73 4.89 -7.78 -10.06
C ARG A 73 5.02 -6.54 -10.92
N ILE A 74 5.95 -5.68 -10.53
CA ILE A 74 6.39 -4.52 -11.29
C ILE A 74 7.89 -4.62 -11.51
N ASP A 75 8.32 -4.57 -12.77
CA ASP A 75 9.73 -4.44 -13.17
C ASP A 75 9.95 -3.06 -13.79
N ASP A 76 11.11 -2.47 -13.59
CA ASP A 76 11.49 -1.20 -14.20
C ASP A 76 12.69 -1.31 -15.15
N ALA A 77 13.02 -0.21 -15.82
CA ALA A 77 14.09 -0.15 -16.83
C ALA A 77 15.49 -0.31 -16.22
N TRP A 78 15.67 -0.17 -14.91
CA TRP A 78 16.95 -0.35 -14.21
C TRP A 78 17.13 -1.71 -13.58
N GLY A 79 16.13 -2.59 -13.73
CA GLY A 79 16.18 -3.95 -13.20
C GLY A 79 15.67 -4.06 -11.76
N TYR A 80 15.09 -2.98 -11.21
CA TYR A 80 14.41 -3.08 -9.92
C TYR A 80 13.06 -3.78 -10.09
N ARG A 81 12.69 -4.49 -9.03
CA ARG A 81 11.48 -5.29 -8.99
C ARG A 81 10.80 -5.15 -7.63
N SER A 82 9.48 -5.00 -7.65
CA SER A 82 8.63 -5.23 -6.49
C SER A 82 7.61 -6.32 -6.82
N GLU A 83 7.26 -7.11 -5.81
CA GLU A 83 6.31 -8.20 -5.94
C GLU A 83 5.31 -8.17 -4.78
N GLN A 84 4.11 -8.65 -5.04
CA GLN A 84 3.09 -8.87 -4.04
C GLN A 84 2.29 -10.13 -4.40
N GLY A 85 1.77 -10.81 -3.40
CA GLY A 85 1.13 -12.09 -3.60
C GLY A 85 0.22 -12.50 -2.45
N ASN A 86 -0.22 -13.76 -2.50
CA ASN A 86 -1.11 -14.33 -1.50
C ASN A 86 -2.35 -13.44 -1.26
N PHE A 87 -3.04 -13.09 -2.37
CA PHE A 87 -4.16 -12.16 -2.33
C PHE A 87 -5.38 -12.74 -1.60
N ASP A 88 -5.94 -11.96 -0.70
CA ASP A 88 -7.30 -12.15 -0.26
C ASP A 88 -8.24 -11.45 -1.25
N TYR A 89 -8.79 -12.21 -2.18
CA TYR A 89 -9.63 -11.68 -3.26
C TYR A 89 -10.95 -11.10 -2.78
N ARG A 90 -11.41 -11.43 -1.57
CA ARG A 90 -12.63 -10.84 -0.98
C ARG A 90 -12.45 -9.34 -0.75
N TYR A 91 -11.22 -8.91 -0.43
CA TYR A 91 -10.89 -7.53 -0.05
C TYR A 91 -9.84 -6.89 -0.96
N GLY A 92 -9.24 -7.66 -1.91
CA GLY A 92 -8.21 -7.17 -2.80
C GLY A 92 -6.89 -6.84 -2.08
N ILE A 93 -6.58 -7.55 -1.00
CA ILE A 93 -5.41 -7.30 -0.17
C ILE A 93 -4.33 -8.34 -0.48
N ALA A 94 -3.14 -7.87 -0.85
CA ALA A 94 -1.96 -8.73 -0.92
C ALA A 94 -1.43 -8.96 0.50
N LYS A 95 -1.31 -10.24 0.91
CA LYS A 95 -0.78 -10.61 2.23
C LYS A 95 0.74 -10.77 2.23
N GLU A 96 1.35 -10.87 1.07
CA GLU A 96 2.80 -10.95 0.90
C GLU A 96 3.27 -9.80 0.03
N HIS A 97 4.37 -9.18 0.40
CA HIS A 97 4.98 -8.09 -0.32
C HIS A 97 6.50 -8.24 -0.35
N ARG A 98 7.12 -7.90 -1.48
CA ARG A 98 8.56 -7.84 -1.64
C ARG A 98 8.95 -6.49 -2.24
N ASP A 99 9.77 -5.74 -1.53
CA ASP A 99 10.18 -4.40 -1.94
C ASP A 99 11.31 -4.39 -2.98
N LEU A 100 11.72 -3.21 -3.41
CA LEU A 100 12.80 -2.99 -4.38
C LEU A 100 14.18 -3.45 -3.86
N ASN A 101 14.36 -3.56 -2.55
CA ASN A 101 15.58 -4.03 -1.89
C ASN A 101 15.56 -5.54 -1.66
N ASN A 102 14.52 -6.22 -2.15
CA ASN A 102 14.34 -7.64 -2.01
C ASN A 102 13.97 -8.10 -0.58
N PHE A 103 13.45 -7.20 0.25
CA PHE A 103 12.93 -7.54 1.57
C PHE A 103 11.50 -8.03 1.49
N TYR A 104 11.23 -9.08 2.27
CA TYR A 104 9.90 -9.66 2.41
C TYR A 104 9.14 -9.06 3.58
N TYR A 105 7.86 -8.88 3.38
CA TYR A 105 6.88 -8.45 4.37
C TYR A 105 5.66 -9.34 4.28
N GLU A 106 5.06 -9.65 5.40
CA GLU A 106 3.78 -10.34 5.48
C GLU A 106 2.77 -9.51 6.27
N THR A 107 1.51 -9.61 5.85
CA THR A 107 0.38 -8.90 6.46
C THR A 107 -0.71 -9.91 6.77
N ASP A 108 -1.12 -9.95 8.03
CA ASP A 108 -2.30 -10.70 8.46
C ASP A 108 -3.54 -9.82 8.40
N VAL A 109 -4.66 -10.42 8.06
CA VAL A 109 -5.96 -9.73 7.99
C VAL A 109 -7.03 -10.56 8.69
N ASP A 110 -8.01 -9.88 9.27
CA ASP A 110 -9.18 -10.53 9.86
C ASP A 110 -10.27 -10.83 8.82
N ASP A 111 -11.37 -11.42 9.28
CA ASP A 111 -12.51 -11.77 8.43
C ASP A 111 -13.27 -10.58 7.85
N LEU A 112 -12.95 -9.36 8.26
CA LEU A 112 -13.49 -8.11 7.72
C LEU A 112 -12.49 -7.40 6.78
N GLY A 113 -11.32 -8.00 6.52
CA GLY A 113 -10.27 -7.44 5.68
C GLY A 113 -9.45 -6.34 6.36
N ARG A 114 -9.50 -6.22 7.70
CA ARG A 114 -8.68 -5.26 8.42
C ARG A 114 -7.32 -5.88 8.75
N ILE A 115 -6.26 -5.11 8.61
CA ILE A 115 -4.90 -5.55 8.97
C ILE A 115 -4.84 -5.81 10.47
N THR A 116 -4.37 -7.00 10.86
CA THR A 116 -4.19 -7.40 12.26
C THR A 116 -2.73 -7.57 12.65
N GLY A 117 -1.85 -7.78 11.68
CA GLY A 117 -0.43 -7.89 11.93
C GLY A 117 0.41 -7.60 10.70
N VAL A 118 1.62 -7.10 10.92
CA VAL A 118 2.63 -6.89 9.89
C VAL A 118 3.95 -7.46 10.39
N ARG A 119 4.57 -8.31 9.59
CA ARG A 119 5.92 -8.84 9.79
C ARG A 119 6.85 -8.28 8.74
N GLY A 120 7.98 -7.78 9.15
CA GLY A 120 9.08 -7.39 8.28
C GLY A 120 10.17 -8.47 8.19
N PRO A 121 11.28 -8.17 7.50
CA PRO A 121 12.38 -9.13 7.30
C PRO A 121 12.97 -9.69 8.60
N ASN A 122 13.05 -8.86 9.65
CA ASN A 122 13.62 -9.26 10.94
C ASN A 122 12.70 -10.26 11.65
N GLU A 123 11.40 -9.97 11.72
CA GLU A 123 10.41 -10.82 12.36
C GLU A 123 10.28 -12.16 11.64
N LEU A 124 10.30 -12.14 10.30
CA LEU A 124 10.29 -13.35 9.48
C LEU A 124 11.54 -14.22 9.69
N ALA A 125 12.70 -13.59 9.87
CA ALA A 125 13.96 -14.30 10.11
C ALA A 125 14.06 -14.87 11.53
N THR A 126 13.44 -14.23 12.52
CA THR A 126 13.57 -14.60 13.94
C THR A 126 12.35 -15.36 14.48
N GLY A 127 11.26 -15.43 13.70
CA GLY A 127 10.01 -16.07 14.11
C GLY A 127 9.21 -15.25 15.13
N VAL A 128 9.47 -13.94 15.24
CA VAL A 128 8.69 -13.02 16.06
C VAL A 128 7.29 -12.85 15.45
N PRO A 129 6.22 -12.80 16.25
CA PRO A 129 4.84 -12.84 15.74
C PRO A 129 4.47 -11.63 14.86
N TYR A 130 5.03 -10.45 15.13
CA TYR A 130 4.78 -9.21 14.37
C TYR A 130 5.83 -8.14 14.69
N ALA A 131 6.02 -7.19 13.78
CA ALA A 131 6.65 -5.90 14.05
C ALA A 131 5.60 -4.90 14.59
N ILE A 132 4.41 -4.94 13.97
CA ILE A 132 3.25 -4.14 14.37
C ILE A 132 2.02 -5.05 14.36
N ALA A 133 1.20 -4.99 15.41
CA ALA A 133 -0.11 -5.64 15.46
C ALA A 133 -1.22 -4.63 15.74
N PHE A 134 -2.44 -4.99 15.32
CA PHE A 134 -3.62 -4.17 15.49
C PHE A 134 -4.76 -4.99 16.09
N GLU A 135 -5.41 -4.44 17.10
CA GLU A 135 -6.64 -4.98 17.68
C GLU A 135 -7.77 -3.97 17.51
N TYR A 136 -8.96 -4.46 17.24
CA TYR A 136 -10.10 -3.62 16.95
C TYR A 136 -11.28 -3.93 17.87
N GLN A 137 -11.76 -2.93 18.58
CA GLN A 137 -13.02 -2.94 19.29
C GLN A 137 -13.97 -1.93 18.62
N PRO A 138 -14.70 -2.33 17.57
CA PRO A 138 -15.49 -1.39 16.77
C PRO A 138 -16.76 -0.92 17.42
N LEU A 139 -17.23 -1.61 18.47
CA LEU A 139 -18.46 -1.29 19.15
C LEU A 139 -18.17 -0.73 20.54
N ALA A 140 -18.83 0.37 20.89
CA ALA A 140 -18.84 0.86 22.26
C ALA A 140 -19.54 -0.15 23.18
N THR A 141 -19.05 -0.30 24.39
CA THR A 141 -19.72 -1.09 25.45
C THR A 141 -20.56 -0.18 26.34
N PHE A 142 -21.67 -0.73 26.85
CA PHE A 142 -22.64 0.01 27.62
C PHE A 142 -23.01 -0.76 28.90
N ASN A 143 -23.38 -0.03 29.94
CA ASN A 143 -24.07 -0.53 31.11
C ASN A 143 -25.29 0.36 31.42
N GLU A 144 -25.98 0.11 32.55
CA GLU A 144 -27.17 0.90 32.96
C GLU A 144 -26.87 2.39 33.16
N SER A 145 -25.61 2.75 33.40
CA SER A 145 -25.18 4.15 33.61
C SER A 145 -24.71 4.83 32.31
N GLY A 146 -24.71 4.14 31.15
CA GLY A 146 -24.29 4.67 29.85
C GLY A 146 -23.09 3.95 29.25
N ILE A 147 -22.27 4.67 28.46
CA ILE A 147 -21.08 4.11 27.79
C ILE A 147 -20.01 3.80 28.84
N THR A 148 -19.57 2.53 28.89
CA THR A 148 -18.44 2.10 29.73
C THR A 148 -17.11 2.18 29.02
N ALA A 149 -17.10 1.91 27.68
CA ALA A 149 -15.94 2.13 26.84
C ALA A 149 -16.41 2.52 25.42
N PRO A 150 -15.91 3.60 24.83
CA PRO A 150 -16.14 3.91 23.44
C PRO A 150 -15.44 2.90 22.52
N ALA A 151 -15.75 2.90 21.23
CA ALA A 151 -15.02 2.11 20.25
C ALA A 151 -13.53 2.53 20.23
N TYR A 152 -12.62 1.57 20.06
CA TYR A 152 -11.19 1.84 20.04
C TYR A 152 -10.43 0.87 19.15
N ALA A 153 -9.20 1.25 18.80
CA ALA A 153 -8.20 0.37 18.22
C ALA A 153 -6.92 0.45 19.04
N VAL A 154 -6.22 -0.68 19.14
CA VAL A 154 -4.90 -0.78 19.75
C VAL A 154 -3.87 -1.01 18.65
N THR A 155 -2.81 -0.23 18.65
CA THR A 155 -1.61 -0.50 17.86
C THR A 155 -0.51 -0.96 18.80
N LYS A 156 0.07 -2.13 18.53
CA LYS A 156 1.15 -2.74 19.30
C LYS A 156 2.42 -2.75 18.46
N HIS A 157 3.51 -2.24 19.00
CA HIS A 157 4.84 -2.37 18.42
C HIS A 157 5.62 -3.37 19.26
N TYR A 158 6.11 -4.43 18.62
CA TYR A 158 6.93 -5.42 19.31
C TYR A 158 8.21 -4.78 19.86
N ASP A 159 8.44 -4.94 21.17
CA ASP A 159 9.67 -4.51 21.82
C ASP A 159 10.62 -5.70 22.01
N ILE A 160 11.70 -5.73 21.23
CA ILE A 160 12.73 -6.79 21.32
C ILE A 160 13.44 -6.82 22.67
N GLN A 161 13.46 -5.71 23.41
CA GLN A 161 14.07 -5.63 24.74
C GLN A 161 13.13 -6.15 25.84
N HIS A 162 11.82 -6.06 25.59
CA HIS A 162 10.78 -6.50 26.50
C HIS A 162 9.73 -7.35 25.75
N PRO A 163 10.05 -8.60 25.37
CA PRO A 163 9.23 -9.40 24.45
C PRO A 163 7.81 -9.74 24.94
N ASN A 164 7.51 -9.49 26.21
CA ASN A 164 6.21 -9.71 26.82
C ASN A 164 5.47 -8.39 27.16
N ASP A 165 5.99 -7.25 26.70
CA ASP A 165 5.49 -5.91 27.03
C ASP A 165 5.64 -5.00 25.80
N ASP A 166 4.68 -5.11 24.90
CA ASP A 166 4.65 -4.32 23.66
C ASP A 166 4.45 -2.83 23.96
N LEU A 167 4.98 -1.98 23.08
CA LEU A 167 4.68 -0.55 23.11
C LEU A 167 3.29 -0.30 22.53
N GLU A 168 2.31 -0.02 23.38
CA GLU A 168 0.92 0.11 22.98
C GLU A 168 0.48 1.56 22.76
N THR A 169 -0.37 1.74 21.75
CA THR A 169 -1.13 2.99 21.55
C THR A 169 -2.60 2.64 21.38
N VAL A 170 -3.44 3.16 22.25
CA VAL A 170 -4.90 2.99 22.20
C VAL A 170 -5.55 4.27 21.68
N THR A 171 -6.27 4.16 20.57
CA THR A 171 -7.01 5.27 19.97
C THR A 171 -8.51 5.04 20.12
N PHE A 172 -9.17 5.89 20.89
CA PHE A 172 -10.62 5.88 21.07
C PHE A 172 -11.28 6.76 20.02
N VAL A 173 -12.40 6.28 19.46
CA VAL A 173 -13.14 6.99 18.42
C VAL A 173 -14.60 7.22 18.83
N ASP A 174 -15.19 8.29 18.30
CA ASP A 174 -16.63 8.52 18.44
C ASP A 174 -17.43 7.80 17.32
N GLY A 175 -18.76 7.92 17.36
CA GLY A 175 -19.67 7.31 16.37
C GLY A 175 -19.48 7.83 14.92
N PHE A 176 -18.68 8.88 14.71
CA PHE A 176 -18.31 9.42 13.41
C PHE A 176 -16.90 9.04 12.96
N GLY A 177 -16.23 8.15 13.71
CA GLY A 177 -14.86 7.72 13.41
C GLY A 177 -13.78 8.76 13.73
N ARG A 178 -14.09 9.82 14.50
CA ARG A 178 -13.10 10.82 14.90
C ARG A 178 -12.40 10.39 16.17
N ALA A 179 -11.06 10.51 16.21
CA ALA A 179 -10.28 10.24 17.41
C ALA A 179 -10.68 11.26 18.52
N VAL A 180 -11.15 10.75 19.64
CA VAL A 180 -11.53 11.55 20.81
C VAL A 180 -10.48 11.49 21.93
N GLN A 181 -9.69 10.43 21.97
CA GLN A 181 -8.59 10.25 22.91
C GLN A 181 -7.55 9.30 22.33
N VAL A 182 -6.27 9.58 22.59
CA VAL A 182 -5.16 8.67 22.32
C VAL A 182 -4.40 8.48 23.63
N LYS A 183 -4.17 7.21 24.01
CA LYS A 183 -3.31 6.81 25.12
C LYS A 183 -2.11 6.08 24.56
N LYS A 184 -0.93 6.40 25.04
CA LYS A 184 0.32 5.72 24.68
C LYS A 184 1.01 5.24 25.92
N ASP A 185 1.67 4.10 25.82
CA ASP A 185 2.61 3.67 26.85
C ASP A 185 3.73 4.68 27.02
N GLY A 186 4.16 4.82 28.24
CA GLY A 186 5.23 5.71 28.60
C GLY A 186 5.79 5.37 29.97
N VAL A 187 7.09 5.39 30.11
CA VAL A 187 7.76 5.28 31.40
C VAL A 187 7.74 6.66 32.07
N VAL A 188 7.03 6.78 33.17
CA VAL A 188 7.09 7.97 34.02
C VAL A 188 8.20 7.75 35.04
N THR A 189 9.38 8.28 34.78
CA THR A 189 10.43 8.38 35.81
C THR A 189 10.07 9.50 36.79
N SER A 190 9.58 9.13 37.96
CA SER A 190 9.50 10.10 39.06
C SER A 190 10.92 10.44 39.52
N ALA A 191 11.36 11.67 39.25
CA ALA A 191 12.55 12.16 39.94
C ALA A 191 12.28 12.14 41.45
N SER A 192 12.96 11.27 42.17
CA SER A 192 12.99 11.34 43.64
C SER A 192 13.58 12.71 44.03
N LYS A 193 12.78 13.51 44.73
CA LYS A 193 13.25 14.72 45.37
C LYS A 193 14.18 14.39 46.52
#